data_e18e808cf96795c760ab9ecbeda242ce
#
_entry.id   e18e808cf96795c760ab9ecbeda242ce
#
_cell.length_a   1.000
_cell.length_b   1.000
_cell.length_c   1.000
_cell.angle_alpha   90.00
_cell.angle_beta   90.00
_cell.angle_gamma   90.00
#
_symmetry.space_group_name_H-M   'P 1'
#
loop_
_entity.id
_entity.type
_entity.pdbx_description
1 polymer ?
#
loop_
_entity_poly.entity_id
_entity_poly.type
_entity_poly.pdbx_seq_one_letter_code
_entity_poly.pdbx_strand_id
1 'polypeptide(L)'
;MSKFGDLVTAEVPVLIYFYAQWNDACTAMDAVIYEVAAAMGEQLRIVKIDVAKNSELIEALRIKKVPTMLLYKKGAMIWRQSGVMETEALLSVTTTL
;
A
#
# COMPACT_ATOMS: atom_id res chain seq x y z
N MET A 1 11.00 17.14 8.07
CA MET A 1 10.56 15.76 7.96
C MET A 1 9.38 15.63 7.04
N SER A 2 9.36 14.67 6.14
CA SER A 2 8.29 14.56 5.19
C SER A 2 7.07 13.89 5.82
N LYS A 3 5.88 14.25 5.31
CA LYS A 3 4.64 13.62 5.76
C LYS A 3 4.66 12.11 5.55
N PHE A 4 5.32 11.67 4.48
CA PHE A 4 5.38 10.24 4.19
C PHE A 4 6.12 9.48 5.29
N GLY A 5 7.24 10.04 5.78
CA GLY A 5 7.95 9.42 6.89
C GLY A 5 7.08 9.26 8.12
N ASP A 6 6.25 10.27 8.41
CA ASP A 6 5.32 10.21 9.53
C ASP A 6 4.24 9.16 9.30
N LEU A 7 3.75 9.03 8.06
CA LEU A 7 2.72 8.05 7.74
C LEU A 7 3.17 6.61 7.94
N VAL A 8 4.43 6.32 7.62
CA VAL A 8 4.94 4.94 7.67
C VAL A 8 5.58 4.57 8.99
N THR A 9 5.75 5.53 9.91
CA THR A 9 6.30 5.29 11.24
C THR A 9 5.14 5.05 12.22
N ALA A 10 4.76 3.82 12.41
CA ALA A 10 3.65 3.46 13.28
C ALA A 10 3.98 2.18 14.05
N GLU A 11 3.26 1.95 15.14
CA GLU A 11 3.41 0.74 15.96
C GLU A 11 3.06 -0.52 15.18
N VAL A 12 2.07 -0.42 14.31
CA VAL A 12 1.63 -1.54 13.47
C VAL A 12 2.20 -1.38 12.08
N PRO A 13 2.27 -2.46 11.27
CA PRO A 13 2.69 -2.35 9.89
C PRO A 13 1.80 -1.38 9.10
N VAL A 14 2.38 -0.73 8.11
CA VAL A 14 1.67 0.22 7.26
C VAL A 14 1.73 -0.27 5.82
N LEU A 15 0.58 -0.50 5.23
CA LEU A 15 0.46 -0.87 3.83
C LEU A 15 0.13 0.38 3.03
N ILE A 16 1.00 0.73 2.10
CA ILE A 16 0.77 1.87 1.21
C ILE A 16 0.28 1.32 -0.12
N TYR A 17 -0.89 1.79 -0.54
CA TYR A 17 -1.50 1.38 -1.80
C TYR A 17 -1.50 2.55 -2.78
N PHE A 18 -0.66 2.45 -3.81
CA PHE A 18 -0.60 3.44 -4.88
C PHE A 18 -1.58 3.06 -5.98
N TYR A 19 -2.45 3.97 -6.33
CA TYR A 19 -3.49 3.71 -7.32
C TYR A 19 -3.67 4.90 -8.27
N ALA A 20 -4.33 4.65 -9.39
CA ALA A 20 -4.77 5.68 -10.32
C ALA A 20 -6.27 5.54 -10.50
N GLN A 21 -6.97 6.67 -10.59
CA GLN A 21 -8.39 6.67 -10.88
C GLN A 21 -8.61 6.15 -12.31
N TRP A 22 -9.76 5.54 -12.54
CA TRP A 22 -10.16 5.03 -13.85
C TRP A 22 -9.24 3.94 -14.41
N ASN A 23 -8.56 3.24 -13.55
CA ASN A 23 -7.69 2.13 -13.92
C ASN A 23 -8.34 0.82 -13.48
N ASP A 24 -8.58 -0.09 -14.43
CA ASP A 24 -9.30 -1.33 -14.15
C ASP A 24 -8.57 -2.24 -13.16
N ALA A 25 -7.24 -2.30 -13.26
CA ALA A 25 -6.46 -3.11 -12.32
C ALA A 25 -6.56 -2.55 -10.90
N CYS A 26 -6.58 -1.20 -10.77
CA CYS A 26 -6.77 -0.58 -9.46
C CYS A 26 -8.18 -0.81 -8.93
N THR A 27 -9.17 -0.81 -9.79
CA THR A 27 -10.55 -1.12 -9.38
C THR A 27 -10.62 -2.54 -8.81
N ALA A 28 -9.98 -3.50 -9.47
CA ALA A 28 -9.92 -4.87 -8.96
C ALA A 28 -9.17 -4.93 -7.62
N MET A 29 -8.08 -4.18 -7.50
CA MET A 29 -7.30 -4.18 -6.27
C MET A 29 -8.02 -3.48 -5.12
N ASP A 30 -8.89 -2.51 -5.39
CA ASP A 30 -9.67 -1.84 -4.35
C ASP A 30 -10.47 -2.83 -3.52
N ALA A 31 -11.09 -3.82 -4.17
CA ALA A 31 -11.86 -4.84 -3.46
C ALA A 31 -10.96 -5.68 -2.54
N VAL A 32 -9.76 -6.01 -3.00
CA VAL A 32 -8.79 -6.77 -2.21
C VAL A 32 -8.34 -5.94 -1.00
N ILE A 33 -8.03 -4.66 -1.22
CA ILE A 33 -7.61 -3.77 -0.13
C ILE A 33 -8.72 -3.67 0.92
N TYR A 34 -9.97 -3.56 0.49
CA TYR A 34 -11.10 -3.50 1.40
C TYR A 34 -11.19 -4.77 2.26
N GLU A 35 -11.04 -5.93 1.63
CA GLU A 35 -11.09 -7.20 2.35
C GLU A 35 -9.95 -7.36 3.35
N VAL A 36 -8.75 -6.93 2.96
CA VAL A 36 -7.60 -6.98 3.86
C VAL A 36 -7.82 -6.03 5.05
N ALA A 37 -8.34 -4.83 4.80
CA ALA A 37 -8.66 -3.89 5.86
C ALA A 37 -9.66 -4.48 6.85
N ALA A 38 -10.70 -5.13 6.35
CA ALA A 38 -11.71 -5.75 7.19
C ALA A 38 -11.13 -6.89 8.04
N ALA A 39 -10.23 -7.69 7.46
CA ALA A 39 -9.64 -8.82 8.15
C ALA A 39 -8.61 -8.41 9.18
N MET A 40 -7.81 -7.38 8.90
CA MET A 40 -6.71 -6.97 9.77
C MET A 40 -7.13 -5.97 10.84
N GLY A 41 -8.14 -5.15 10.56
CA GLY A 41 -8.59 -4.15 11.51
C GLY A 41 -7.46 -3.23 11.96
N GLU A 42 -7.30 -3.08 13.26
CA GLU A 42 -6.29 -2.20 13.83
C GLU A 42 -4.87 -2.77 13.79
N GLN A 43 -4.72 -4.00 13.34
CA GLN A 43 -3.40 -4.64 13.25
C GLN A 43 -2.60 -4.17 12.02
N LEU A 44 -3.24 -3.44 11.13
CA LEU A 44 -2.60 -2.93 9.92
C LEU A 44 -3.17 -1.55 9.61
N ARG A 45 -2.28 -0.60 9.34
CA ARG A 45 -2.70 0.70 8.84
C ARG A 45 -2.61 0.67 7.32
N ILE A 46 -3.66 1.09 6.64
CA ILE A 46 -3.66 1.16 5.18
C ILE A 46 -3.77 2.62 4.75
N VAL A 47 -2.86 3.05 3.89
CA VAL A 47 -2.84 4.41 3.34
C VAL A 47 -2.95 4.31 1.83
N LYS A 48 -3.96 4.97 1.25
CA LYS A 48 -4.14 5.01 -0.21
C LYS A 48 -3.55 6.30 -0.75
N ILE A 49 -2.75 6.20 -1.80
CA ILE A 49 -2.11 7.36 -2.42
C ILE A 49 -2.41 7.39 -3.90
N ASP A 50 -3.07 8.46 -4.34
CA ASP A 50 -3.37 8.69 -5.75
C ASP A 50 -2.10 9.17 -6.45
N VAL A 51 -1.62 8.41 -7.44
CA VAL A 51 -0.37 8.75 -8.12
C VAL A 51 -0.44 10.05 -8.90
N ALA A 52 -1.63 10.46 -9.34
CA ALA A 52 -1.79 11.71 -10.08
C ALA A 52 -1.60 12.95 -9.20
N LYS A 53 -1.72 12.80 -7.89
CA LYS A 53 -1.67 13.92 -6.94
C LYS A 53 -0.39 13.95 -6.12
N ASN A 54 0.54 13.03 -6.37
CA ASN A 54 1.73 12.87 -5.53
C ASN A 54 2.98 12.60 -6.36
N SER A 55 3.17 13.39 -7.40
CA SER A 55 4.24 13.14 -8.38
C SER A 55 5.64 13.07 -7.78
N GLU A 56 5.94 13.92 -6.79
CA GLU A 56 7.28 13.89 -6.17
C GLU A 56 7.53 12.58 -5.43
N LEU A 57 6.53 12.10 -4.70
CA LEU A 57 6.65 10.85 -3.97
C LEU A 57 6.75 9.67 -4.93
N ILE A 58 5.95 9.67 -5.98
CA ILE A 58 5.95 8.63 -7.00
C ILE A 58 7.34 8.52 -7.65
N GLU A 59 7.93 9.66 -7.96
CA GLU A 59 9.27 9.69 -8.55
C GLU A 59 10.33 9.21 -7.56
N ALA A 60 10.25 9.70 -6.30
CA ALA A 60 11.20 9.33 -5.27
C ALA A 60 11.18 7.83 -4.98
N LEU A 61 10.01 7.21 -4.98
CA LEU A 61 9.85 5.79 -4.71
C LEU A 61 9.92 4.93 -5.98
N ARG A 62 10.07 5.58 -7.14
CA ARG A 62 10.17 4.90 -8.44
C ARG A 62 8.96 3.98 -8.70
N ILE A 63 7.79 4.52 -8.47
CA ILE A 63 6.54 3.81 -8.77
C ILE A 63 6.30 3.89 -10.27
N LYS A 64 6.41 2.76 -10.97
CA LYS A 64 6.29 2.71 -12.42
C LYS A 64 4.96 2.15 -12.92
N LYS A 65 4.26 1.44 -12.05
CA LYS A 65 3.00 0.78 -12.40
C LYS A 65 2.00 0.97 -11.27
N VAL A 66 0.74 0.88 -11.58
CA VAL A 66 -0.34 0.83 -10.60
C VAL A 66 -1.21 -0.39 -10.89
N PRO A 67 -1.75 -1.05 -9.89
CA PRO A 67 -1.52 -0.80 -8.47
C PRO A 67 -0.12 -1.22 -8.02
N THR A 68 0.42 -0.53 -7.03
CA THR A 68 1.67 -0.93 -6.38
C THR A 68 1.44 -0.85 -4.87
N MET A 69 1.85 -1.87 -4.15
CA MET A 69 1.73 -1.93 -2.71
C MET A 69 3.11 -1.98 -2.08
N LEU A 70 3.30 -1.19 -1.03
CA LEU A 70 4.52 -1.20 -0.22
C LEU A 70 4.13 -1.52 1.21
N LEU A 71 4.90 -2.36 1.88
CA LEU A 71 4.67 -2.64 3.29
C LEU A 71 5.84 -2.07 4.09
N TYR A 72 5.50 -1.24 5.07
CA TYR A 72 6.48 -0.64 5.98
C TYR A 72 6.29 -1.18 7.38
N LYS A 73 7.39 -1.33 8.09
CA LYS A 73 7.36 -1.72 9.49
C LYS A 73 8.35 -0.83 10.23
N LYS A 74 7.84 -0.06 11.20
CA LYS A 74 8.66 0.87 11.98
C LYS A 74 9.49 1.81 11.11
N GLY A 75 8.88 2.30 10.04
CA GLY A 75 9.50 3.27 9.15
C GLY A 75 10.35 2.67 8.04
N ALA A 76 10.56 1.35 8.03
CA ALA A 76 11.39 0.69 7.02
C ALA A 76 10.53 -0.09 6.03
N MET A 77 10.81 0.07 4.74
CA MET A 77 10.12 -0.70 3.72
C MET A 77 10.65 -2.13 3.72
N ILE A 78 9.75 -3.09 3.99
CA ILE A 78 10.12 -4.50 4.08
C ILE A 78 9.59 -5.34 2.92
N TRP A 79 8.71 -4.77 2.08
CA TRP A 79 8.14 -5.53 0.97
C TRP A 79 7.54 -4.56 -0.04
N ARG A 80 7.53 -4.97 -1.31
CA ARG A 80 6.99 -4.19 -2.41
C ARG A 80 6.55 -5.10 -3.53
N GLN A 81 5.40 -4.82 -4.12
CA GLN A 81 4.92 -5.56 -5.29
C GLN A 81 3.99 -4.69 -6.13
N SER A 82 4.11 -4.82 -7.45
CA SER A 82 3.21 -4.17 -8.40
C SER A 82 2.28 -5.22 -9.01
N GLY A 83 1.11 -4.76 -9.44
CA GLY A 83 0.11 -5.62 -10.06
C GLY A 83 -0.95 -6.07 -9.06
N VAL A 84 -2.03 -6.64 -9.60
CA VAL A 84 -3.15 -7.11 -8.78
C VAL A 84 -2.73 -8.35 -8.01
N MET A 85 -3.10 -8.39 -6.74
CA MET A 85 -2.87 -9.56 -5.87
C MET A 85 -4.20 -10.04 -5.34
N GLU A 86 -4.28 -11.32 -5.02
CA GLU A 86 -5.45 -11.86 -4.35
C GLU A 86 -5.42 -11.55 -2.86
N THR A 87 -6.60 -11.52 -2.25
CA THR A 87 -6.74 -11.18 -0.84
C THR A 87 -5.87 -12.06 0.06
N GLU A 88 -5.89 -13.38 -0.17
CA GLU A 88 -5.11 -14.29 0.67
C GLU A 88 -3.61 -14.08 0.55
N ALA A 89 -3.14 -13.76 -0.65
CA ALA A 89 -1.72 -13.50 -0.87
C ALA A 89 -1.29 -12.25 -0.11
N LEU A 90 -2.11 -11.19 -0.16
CA LEU A 90 -1.78 -9.95 0.55
C LEU A 90 -1.91 -10.13 2.06
N LEU A 91 -2.90 -10.87 2.53
CA LEU A 91 -3.03 -11.18 3.94
C LEU A 91 -1.80 -11.93 4.46
N SER A 92 -1.31 -12.89 3.68
CA SER A 92 -0.11 -13.64 4.05
C SER A 92 1.09 -12.71 4.23
N VAL A 93 1.29 -11.79 3.30
CA VAL A 93 2.39 -10.82 3.38
C VAL A 93 2.26 -9.95 4.63
N THR A 94 1.05 -9.42 4.90
CA THR A 94 0.85 -8.48 5.99
C THR A 94 0.89 -9.15 7.37
N THR A 95 0.71 -10.46 7.44
CA THR A 95 0.73 -11.19 8.71
C THR A 95 2.06 -11.87 9.01
N THR A 96 2.86 -12.22 7.98
CA THR A 96 4.09 -12.97 8.18
C THR A 96 5.36 -12.12 8.12
N LEU A 97 5.32 -10.98 7.48
CA LEU A 97 6.51 -10.12 7.36
C LEU A 97 6.67 -9.10 8.47
#